data_2ede60369be148b81681f7d7a4488c56
#
_entry.id   2ede60369be148b81681f7d7a4488c56
#
_cell.length_a   1.000
_cell.length_b   1.000
_cell.length_c   1.000
_cell.angle_alpha   90.00
_cell.angle_beta   90.00
_cell.angle_gamma   90.00
#
_symmetry.space_group_name_H-M   'P 1'
#
loop_
_entity.id
_entity.type
_entity.pdbx_description
1 polymer ?
#
loop_
_entity_poly.entity_id
_entity_poly.type
_entity_poly.pdbx_seq_one_letter_code
_entity_poly.pdbx_strand_id
1 'polypeptide(L)'
;MLSGIGDAKHLMSHDIKPLIDLPGVGQNLADHLDVSIQYGSDRMDLSTARYQRIDRAAVLMGQWLLNGSGPGGGSLFSTMLFHSFNDPNYPELQIYMTPMNIDENLSDGESESASIFQSLGRKLLVRGKKVAKPGVQIDINLERPRSLGKVSLYSSNPSDYPKIDPNYLSNKKDLDDLVEGVKEVRKIMSDPNISKYLNGIWYNSVF
;
A
#
# COMPACT_ATOMS: atom_id res chain seq x y z
N MET A 1 -8.61 23.97 -9.54
CA MET A 1 -9.76 24.75 -9.00
C MET A 1 -9.34 26.14 -8.51
N LEU A 2 -8.34 26.31 -7.67
CA LEU A 2 -7.89 27.63 -7.18
C LEU A 2 -7.51 28.63 -8.29
N SER A 3 -7.11 28.14 -9.47
CA SER A 3 -6.85 28.96 -10.66
C SER A 3 -8.10 29.38 -11.44
N GLY A 4 -9.30 29.13 -10.91
CA GLY A 4 -10.56 29.48 -11.60
C GLY A 4 -11.01 28.47 -12.65
N ILE A 5 -10.48 27.25 -12.65
CA ILE A 5 -10.86 26.17 -13.58
C ILE A 5 -11.59 25.08 -12.80
N GLY A 6 -12.84 24.78 -13.14
CA GLY A 6 -13.67 23.80 -12.45
C GLY A 6 -15.15 24.10 -12.57
N ASP A 7 -15.98 23.42 -11.78
CA ASP A 7 -17.41 23.71 -11.68
C ASP A 7 -17.64 25.15 -11.22
N ALA A 8 -18.29 25.96 -12.05
CA ALA A 8 -18.47 27.39 -11.80
C ALA A 8 -19.24 27.66 -10.50
N LYS A 9 -20.23 26.82 -10.15
CA LYS A 9 -21.01 27.01 -8.92
C LYS A 9 -20.17 26.72 -7.68
N HIS A 10 -19.37 25.67 -7.74
CA HIS A 10 -18.44 25.31 -6.66
C HIS A 10 -17.39 26.40 -6.47
N LEU A 11 -16.79 26.91 -7.55
CA LEU A 11 -15.80 27.99 -7.47
C LEU A 11 -16.41 29.27 -6.85
N MET A 12 -17.57 29.68 -7.31
CA MET A 12 -18.29 30.86 -6.77
C MET A 12 -18.65 30.70 -5.30
N SER A 13 -18.95 29.50 -4.83
CA SER A 13 -19.22 29.25 -3.40
C SER A 13 -18.01 29.45 -2.50
N HIS A 14 -16.82 29.56 -3.09
CA HIS A 14 -15.54 29.86 -2.40
C HIS A 14 -14.97 31.24 -2.79
N ASP A 15 -15.80 32.14 -3.36
CA ASP A 15 -15.41 33.48 -3.81
C ASP A 15 -14.31 33.46 -4.91
N ILE A 16 -14.21 32.37 -5.66
CA ILE A 16 -13.30 32.24 -6.79
C ILE A 16 -14.04 32.54 -8.07
N LYS A 17 -13.55 33.53 -8.83
CA LYS A 17 -14.12 33.86 -10.14
C LYS A 17 -13.83 32.72 -11.15
N PRO A 18 -14.85 32.07 -11.73
CA PRO A 18 -14.63 31.10 -12.75
C PRO A 18 -13.99 31.71 -14.00
N LEU A 19 -12.89 31.14 -14.45
CA LEU A 19 -12.26 31.45 -15.73
C LEU A 19 -12.71 30.50 -16.82
N ILE A 20 -12.81 29.21 -16.46
CA ILE A 20 -13.28 28.14 -17.36
C ILE A 20 -14.19 27.23 -16.56
N ASP A 21 -15.45 27.10 -17.01
CA ASP A 21 -16.40 26.17 -16.42
C ASP A 21 -16.16 24.77 -16.93
N LEU A 22 -15.57 23.92 -16.07
CA LEU A 22 -15.27 22.51 -16.33
C LEU A 22 -15.78 21.64 -15.17
N PRO A 23 -17.04 21.21 -15.19
CA PRO A 23 -17.66 20.45 -14.09
C PRO A 23 -16.95 19.13 -13.73
N GLY A 24 -16.20 18.56 -14.68
CA GLY A 24 -15.44 17.33 -14.45
C GLY A 24 -14.17 17.48 -13.58
N VAL A 25 -13.71 18.71 -13.34
CA VAL A 25 -12.52 18.94 -12.55
C VAL A 25 -12.77 18.56 -11.08
N GLY A 26 -11.96 17.63 -10.58
CA GLY A 26 -12.09 17.06 -9.24
C GLY A 26 -13.13 15.95 -9.12
N GLN A 27 -13.81 15.57 -10.19
CA GLN A 27 -14.70 14.41 -10.22
C GLN A 27 -13.96 13.15 -10.65
N ASN A 28 -14.61 11.99 -10.42
CA ASN A 28 -14.12 10.66 -10.85
C ASN A 28 -12.73 10.32 -10.25
N LEU A 29 -12.47 10.71 -9.00
CA LEU A 29 -11.31 10.22 -8.28
C LEU A 29 -11.38 8.70 -8.21
N ALA A 30 -10.42 8.02 -8.82
CA ALA A 30 -10.21 6.59 -8.69
C ALA A 30 -8.94 6.36 -7.88
N ASP A 31 -9.05 5.51 -6.88
CA ASP A 31 -7.92 5.16 -6.01
C ASP A 31 -7.95 3.67 -5.68
N HIS A 32 -6.77 3.09 -5.52
CA HIS A 32 -6.65 1.68 -5.21
C HIS A 32 -6.95 1.43 -3.73
N LEU A 33 -7.89 0.52 -3.46
CA LEU A 33 -8.16 0.02 -2.13
C LEU A 33 -7.37 -1.27 -1.92
N ASP A 34 -6.66 -1.35 -0.80
CA ASP A 34 -5.78 -2.46 -0.46
C ASP A 34 -6.27 -3.22 0.77
N VAL A 35 -6.05 -4.53 0.79
CA VAL A 35 -6.29 -5.41 1.95
C VAL A 35 -5.05 -6.24 2.19
N SER A 36 -4.48 -6.15 3.37
CA SER A 36 -3.28 -6.89 3.75
C SER A 36 -3.59 -8.13 4.59
N ILE A 37 -2.91 -9.23 4.29
CA ILE A 37 -2.90 -10.45 5.10
C ILE A 37 -1.46 -10.75 5.49
N GLN A 38 -1.21 -10.96 6.78
CA GLN A 38 0.12 -11.29 7.29
C GLN A 38 0.17 -12.73 7.80
N TYR A 39 1.19 -13.46 7.36
CA TYR A 39 1.50 -14.80 7.84
C TYR A 39 2.84 -14.80 8.58
N GLY A 40 2.84 -15.34 9.81
CA GLY A 40 4.06 -15.54 10.58
C GLY A 40 4.91 -16.67 10.02
N SER A 41 6.21 -16.64 10.33
CA SER A 41 7.15 -17.71 10.03
C SER A 41 8.26 -17.75 11.08
N ASP A 42 8.77 -18.94 11.40
CA ASP A 42 9.99 -19.08 12.20
C ASP A 42 11.29 -18.99 11.36
N ARG A 43 11.13 -18.92 10.06
CA ARG A 43 12.23 -18.94 9.08
C ARG A 43 12.75 -17.52 8.82
N MET A 44 13.63 -17.04 9.68
CA MET A 44 14.29 -15.74 9.52
C MET A 44 15.12 -15.64 8.22
N ASP A 45 15.60 -16.76 7.71
CA ASP A 45 16.36 -16.83 6.45
C ASP A 45 15.54 -16.52 5.21
N LEU A 46 14.22 -16.75 5.27
CA LEU A 46 13.27 -16.43 4.19
C LEU A 46 12.73 -15.00 4.27
N SER A 47 13.02 -14.29 5.37
CA SER A 47 12.48 -12.93 5.59
C SER A 47 13.54 -11.85 5.44
N THR A 48 13.16 -10.73 4.84
CA THR A 48 14.00 -9.52 4.79
C THR A 48 14.16 -8.87 6.16
N ALA A 49 13.35 -9.25 7.16
CA ALA A 49 13.53 -8.85 8.56
C ALA A 49 14.94 -9.16 9.11
N ARG A 50 15.62 -10.18 8.57
CA ARG A 50 17.03 -10.51 8.93
C ARG A 50 18.01 -9.35 8.70
N TYR A 51 17.71 -8.46 7.75
CA TYR A 51 18.58 -7.34 7.41
C TYR A 51 18.37 -6.10 8.30
N GLN A 52 17.47 -6.16 9.27
CA GLN A 52 17.28 -5.09 10.25
C GLN A 52 18.41 -5.06 11.30
N ARG A 53 19.21 -6.11 11.41
CA ARG A 53 20.43 -6.09 12.22
C ARG A 53 21.51 -5.28 11.50
N ILE A 54 22.16 -4.39 12.25
CA ILE A 54 23.15 -3.45 11.71
C ILE A 54 24.32 -4.15 10.99
N ASP A 55 24.78 -5.26 11.54
CA ASP A 55 25.85 -6.07 10.96
C ASP A 55 25.45 -6.64 9.58
N ARG A 56 24.22 -7.09 9.44
CA ARG A 56 23.69 -7.62 8.18
C ARG A 56 23.32 -6.53 7.20
N ALA A 57 22.79 -5.40 7.68
CA ALA A 57 22.55 -4.23 6.86
C ALA A 57 23.85 -3.68 6.25
N ALA A 58 24.95 -3.66 7.03
CA ALA A 58 26.26 -3.23 6.55
C ALA A 58 26.81 -4.18 5.46
N VAL A 59 26.65 -5.49 5.61
CA VAL A 59 27.03 -6.47 4.58
C VAL A 59 26.20 -6.28 3.33
N LEU A 60 24.87 -6.10 3.45
CA LEU A 60 23.97 -5.83 2.35
C LEU A 60 24.38 -4.57 1.58
N MET A 61 24.64 -3.48 2.30
CA MET A 61 25.08 -2.21 1.73
C MET A 61 26.43 -2.37 1.02
N GLY A 62 27.39 -3.03 1.66
CA GLY A 62 28.71 -3.30 1.06
C GLY A 62 28.61 -4.13 -0.21
N GLN A 63 27.79 -5.16 -0.24
CA GLN A 63 27.55 -5.97 -1.42
C GLN A 63 26.95 -5.16 -2.57
N TRP A 64 25.94 -4.31 -2.26
CA TRP A 64 25.33 -3.45 -3.25
C TRP A 64 26.30 -2.40 -3.80
N LEU A 65 27.07 -1.76 -2.94
CA LEU A 65 28.05 -0.73 -3.33
C LEU A 65 29.21 -1.30 -4.18
N LEU A 66 29.63 -2.54 -3.91
CA LEU A 66 30.78 -3.14 -4.60
C LEU A 66 30.41 -3.73 -5.97
N ASN A 67 29.23 -4.32 -6.10
CA ASN A 67 28.89 -5.05 -7.34
C ASN A 67 27.43 -4.90 -7.78
N GLY A 68 26.64 -4.02 -7.15
CA GLY A 68 25.24 -3.76 -7.50
C GLY A 68 24.30 -4.95 -7.29
N SER A 69 24.73 -5.98 -6.55
CA SER A 69 23.99 -7.23 -6.39
C SER A 69 23.44 -7.41 -4.98
N GLY A 70 22.63 -8.47 -4.84
CA GLY A 70 22.03 -8.85 -3.58
C GLY A 70 20.69 -8.13 -3.32
N PRO A 71 20.04 -8.43 -2.19
CA PRO A 71 18.72 -7.92 -1.86
C PRO A 71 18.61 -6.39 -1.76
N GLY A 72 19.73 -5.68 -1.58
CA GLY A 72 19.76 -4.22 -1.55
C GLY A 72 19.57 -3.55 -2.92
N GLY A 73 19.74 -4.30 -4.01
CA GLY A 73 19.53 -3.83 -5.38
C GLY A 73 18.14 -4.15 -5.95
N GLY A 74 17.30 -4.83 -5.20
CA GLY A 74 15.96 -5.27 -5.64
C GLY A 74 14.82 -4.47 -5.03
N SER A 75 13.61 -4.73 -5.53
CA SER A 75 12.37 -4.27 -4.92
C SER A 75 12.10 -5.03 -3.60
N LEU A 76 11.40 -4.37 -2.67
CA LEU A 76 10.85 -5.05 -1.48
C LEU A 76 9.78 -6.07 -1.85
N PHE A 77 9.08 -5.84 -2.95
CA PHE A 77 8.07 -6.75 -3.48
C PHE A 77 8.77 -7.87 -4.25
N SER A 78 8.77 -9.07 -3.66
CA SER A 78 9.50 -10.21 -4.23
C SER A 78 8.69 -10.95 -5.30
N THR A 79 7.37 -10.85 -5.25
CA THR A 79 6.46 -11.54 -6.17
C THR A 79 5.22 -10.69 -6.38
N MET A 80 4.75 -10.66 -7.61
CA MET A 80 3.54 -9.95 -8.02
C MET A 80 2.69 -10.86 -8.91
N LEU A 81 1.38 -10.82 -8.70
CA LEU A 81 0.37 -11.53 -9.46
C LEU A 81 -0.72 -10.55 -9.88
N PHE A 82 -1.07 -10.54 -11.14
CA PHE A 82 -2.30 -9.92 -11.63
C PHE A 82 -3.36 -11.00 -11.81
N HIS A 83 -4.49 -10.84 -11.17
CA HIS A 83 -5.57 -11.81 -11.17
C HIS A 83 -6.83 -11.22 -11.78
N SER A 84 -7.43 -11.99 -12.69
CA SER A 84 -8.72 -11.64 -13.30
C SER A 84 -9.75 -12.72 -13.01
N PHE A 85 -10.97 -12.29 -12.71
CA PHE A 85 -12.11 -13.18 -12.53
C PHE A 85 -12.87 -13.43 -13.83
N ASN A 86 -12.78 -12.52 -14.80
CA ASN A 86 -13.61 -12.54 -15.98
C ASN A 86 -12.83 -12.54 -17.30
N ASP A 87 -11.92 -11.59 -17.48
CA ASP A 87 -11.14 -11.42 -18.71
C ASP A 87 -9.64 -11.33 -18.37
N PRO A 88 -8.82 -12.30 -18.79
CA PRO A 88 -7.39 -12.32 -18.47
C PRO A 88 -6.62 -11.10 -18.99
N ASN A 89 -7.17 -10.36 -19.95
CA ASN A 89 -6.55 -9.13 -20.43
C ASN A 89 -6.84 -7.91 -19.53
N TYR A 90 -7.77 -8.05 -18.58
CA TYR A 90 -8.22 -6.96 -17.71
C TYR A 90 -8.28 -7.42 -16.25
N PRO A 91 -7.12 -7.60 -15.59
CA PRO A 91 -7.09 -8.03 -14.21
C PRO A 91 -7.78 -7.00 -13.30
N GLU A 92 -8.61 -7.50 -12.40
CA GLU A 92 -9.27 -6.70 -11.38
C GLU A 92 -8.39 -6.51 -10.15
N LEU A 93 -7.50 -7.48 -9.88
CA LEU A 93 -6.64 -7.46 -8.70
C LEU A 93 -5.16 -7.50 -9.07
N GLN A 94 -4.38 -6.72 -8.33
CA GLN A 94 -2.95 -6.84 -8.21
C GLN A 94 -2.61 -7.37 -6.81
N ILE A 95 -1.89 -8.47 -6.73
CA ILE A 95 -1.50 -9.10 -5.47
C ILE A 95 0.02 -9.13 -5.43
N TYR A 96 0.60 -8.60 -4.36
CA TYR A 96 2.05 -8.60 -4.19
C TYR A 96 2.46 -9.07 -2.81
N MET A 97 3.64 -9.64 -2.74
CA MET A 97 4.17 -10.24 -1.52
C MET A 97 5.43 -9.53 -1.06
N THR A 98 5.43 -9.12 0.18
CA THR A 98 6.60 -8.60 0.90
C THR A 98 7.10 -9.65 1.89
N PRO A 99 8.35 -10.10 1.81
CA PRO A 99 8.87 -11.17 2.67
C PRO A 99 9.26 -10.65 4.06
N MET A 100 8.35 -9.95 4.72
CA MET A 100 8.43 -9.53 6.11
C MET A 100 7.04 -9.19 6.64
N ASN A 101 6.84 -9.28 7.95
CA ASN A 101 5.66 -8.73 8.60
C ASN A 101 5.96 -7.32 9.10
N ILE A 102 5.08 -6.40 8.76
CA ILE A 102 5.10 -5.03 9.26
C ILE A 102 4.23 -5.01 10.53
N ASP A 103 4.83 -4.69 11.68
CA ASP A 103 4.07 -4.54 12.92
C ASP A 103 3.36 -3.18 12.90
N GLU A 104 2.05 -3.18 12.73
CA GLU A 104 1.21 -1.97 12.66
C GLU A 104 1.22 -1.12 13.95
N ASN A 105 1.58 -1.71 15.08
CA ASN A 105 1.80 -0.90 16.27
C ASN A 105 3.02 0.06 16.17
N LEU A 106 3.67 0.14 15.02
CA LEU A 106 4.64 1.20 14.69
C LEU A 106 3.97 2.51 14.25
N SER A 107 2.66 2.52 14.06
CA SER A 107 1.88 3.65 13.56
C SER A 107 1.50 4.69 14.62
N ASP A 108 2.16 4.73 15.80
CA ASP A 108 1.98 5.87 16.70
C ASP A 108 2.48 7.17 16.01
N GLY A 109 1.65 7.69 15.10
CA GLY A 109 1.66 9.08 14.65
C GLY A 109 2.64 9.45 13.53
N GLU A 110 3.25 8.53 12.80
CA GLU A 110 4.15 8.88 11.71
C GLU A 110 3.73 8.27 10.36
N SER A 111 3.42 9.17 9.44
CA SER A 111 3.11 8.96 8.03
C SER A 111 3.89 7.80 7.37
N GLU A 112 3.19 6.92 6.68
CA GLU A 112 3.69 5.81 5.84
C GLU A 112 4.73 6.21 4.79
N SER A 113 4.92 7.50 4.54
CA SER A 113 5.88 8.05 3.57
C SER A 113 7.32 8.16 4.08
N ALA A 114 7.60 7.76 5.33
CA ALA A 114 8.97 7.74 5.79
C ALA A 114 9.76 6.68 5.00
N SER A 115 10.65 7.13 4.11
CA SER A 115 11.49 6.25 3.32
C SER A 115 12.15 5.19 4.22
N ILE A 116 12.32 3.97 3.72
CA ILE A 116 12.99 2.86 4.43
C ILE A 116 14.31 3.32 5.07
N PHE A 117 15.01 4.27 4.45
CA PHE A 117 16.23 4.87 4.98
C PHE A 117 15.99 5.75 6.21
N GLN A 118 14.88 6.50 6.29
CA GLN A 118 14.54 7.28 7.49
C GLN A 118 14.14 6.37 8.64
N SER A 119 13.38 5.28 8.36
CA SER A 119 13.02 4.30 9.37
C SER A 119 14.26 3.50 9.85
N LEU A 120 15.19 3.19 8.96
CA LEU A 120 16.46 2.55 9.30
C LEU A 120 17.34 3.46 10.18
N GLY A 121 17.49 4.74 9.80
CA GLY A 121 18.26 5.72 10.57
C GLY A 121 17.70 5.95 11.97
N ARG A 122 16.36 6.04 12.13
CA ARG A 122 15.71 6.16 13.44
C ARG A 122 15.85 4.89 14.27
N LYS A 123 15.72 3.71 13.68
CA LYS A 123 15.87 2.42 14.38
C LYS A 123 17.30 2.16 14.85
N LEU A 124 18.30 2.69 14.15
CA LEU A 124 19.70 2.66 14.58
C LEU A 124 19.98 3.52 15.83
N LEU A 125 19.23 4.62 16.00
CA LEU A 125 19.39 5.57 17.10
C LEU A 125 18.45 5.28 18.28
N VAL A 126 17.34 4.56 18.07
CA VAL A 126 16.35 4.26 19.11
C VAL A 126 16.50 2.81 19.57
N ARG A 127 17.30 2.63 20.62
CA ARG A 127 17.49 1.36 21.31
C ARG A 127 16.16 0.87 21.88
N GLY A 128 15.56 -0.18 21.29
CA GLY A 128 14.51 -0.98 21.95
C GLY A 128 13.10 -0.96 21.38
N LYS A 129 12.83 -0.38 20.20
CA LYS A 129 11.48 -0.46 19.60
C LYS A 129 11.42 -1.36 18.36
N LYS A 130 10.53 -2.31 18.46
CA LYS A 130 9.89 -3.24 17.50
C LYS A 130 10.66 -3.54 16.21
N VAL A 131 11.19 -4.73 16.18
CA VAL A 131 11.84 -5.35 15.01
C VAL A 131 10.71 -5.98 14.16
N ALA A 132 10.75 -5.80 12.83
CA ALA A 132 9.87 -6.55 11.96
C ALA A 132 10.09 -8.04 12.19
N LYS A 133 9.01 -8.80 12.25
CA LYS A 133 9.05 -10.23 12.54
C LYS A 133 9.22 -11.01 11.25
N PRO A 134 9.80 -12.21 11.30
CA PRO A 134 9.85 -13.06 10.12
C PRO A 134 8.45 -13.47 9.71
N GLY A 135 8.22 -13.47 8.40
CA GLY A 135 6.93 -13.81 7.83
C GLY A 135 6.79 -13.21 6.45
N VAL A 136 5.57 -13.18 5.97
CA VAL A 136 5.20 -12.58 4.69
C VAL A 136 3.94 -11.74 4.86
N GLN A 137 3.94 -10.57 4.26
CA GLN A 137 2.75 -9.77 4.05
C GLN A 137 2.32 -9.92 2.59
N ILE A 138 1.04 -10.08 2.39
CA ILE A 138 0.42 -10.17 1.07
C ILE A 138 -0.61 -9.06 0.99
N ASP A 139 -0.42 -8.18 0.06
CA ASP A 139 -1.26 -7.04 -0.19
C ASP A 139 -2.10 -7.32 -1.43
N ILE A 140 -3.41 -7.19 -1.30
CA ILE A 140 -4.43 -7.47 -2.31
C ILE A 140 -5.03 -6.14 -2.70
N ASN A 141 -4.66 -5.66 -3.85
CA ASN A 141 -4.98 -4.33 -4.34
C ASN A 141 -6.05 -4.41 -5.43
N LEU A 142 -7.08 -3.59 -5.30
CA LEU A 142 -8.11 -3.44 -6.32
C LEU A 142 -7.57 -2.54 -7.44
N GLU A 143 -7.11 -3.15 -8.53
CA GLU A 143 -6.46 -2.47 -9.66
C GLU A 143 -7.41 -1.57 -10.46
N ARG A 144 -8.69 -1.94 -10.50
CA ARG A 144 -9.71 -1.26 -11.30
C ARG A 144 -10.98 -1.01 -10.49
N PRO A 145 -10.95 -0.05 -9.55
CA PRO A 145 -12.13 0.29 -8.76
C PRO A 145 -13.23 0.86 -9.65
N ARG A 146 -14.46 0.45 -9.36
CA ARG A 146 -15.69 1.00 -9.98
C ARG A 146 -16.27 2.13 -9.12
N SER A 147 -15.89 2.17 -7.87
CA SER A 147 -16.18 3.28 -6.96
C SER A 147 -15.41 4.50 -7.40
N LEU A 148 -16.11 5.62 -7.53
CA LEU A 148 -15.52 6.89 -7.93
C LEU A 148 -15.84 7.94 -6.88
N GLY A 149 -14.82 8.65 -6.50
CA GLY A 149 -14.89 9.74 -5.54
C GLY A 149 -14.69 11.11 -6.16
N LYS A 150 -14.29 12.05 -5.35
CA LYS A 150 -14.07 13.44 -5.75
C LYS A 150 -13.04 14.14 -4.90
N VAL A 151 -12.42 15.16 -5.50
CA VAL A 151 -11.61 16.17 -4.82
C VAL A 151 -12.31 17.50 -4.96
N SER A 152 -12.46 18.25 -3.88
CA SER A 152 -13.11 19.57 -3.89
C SER A 152 -12.34 20.56 -3.02
N LEU A 153 -12.57 21.85 -3.24
CA LEU A 153 -12.01 22.87 -2.37
C LEU A 153 -12.65 22.81 -0.99
N TYR A 154 -11.84 23.02 0.03
CA TYR A 154 -12.30 23.32 1.38
C TYR A 154 -12.54 24.83 1.54
N SER A 155 -11.63 25.65 0.99
CA SER A 155 -11.68 27.11 0.99
C SER A 155 -10.96 27.67 -0.24
N SER A 156 -10.92 28.99 -0.38
CA SER A 156 -10.09 29.70 -1.38
C SER A 156 -8.64 29.91 -0.94
N ASN A 157 -8.29 29.57 0.30
CA ASN A 157 -6.92 29.70 0.80
C ASN A 157 -6.04 28.54 0.25
N PRO A 158 -4.96 28.83 -0.49
CA PRO A 158 -4.10 27.77 -1.08
C PRO A 158 -3.33 26.95 -0.04
N SER A 159 -3.27 27.37 1.21
CA SER A 159 -2.63 26.63 2.30
C SER A 159 -3.56 25.59 2.95
N ASP A 160 -4.85 25.65 2.67
CA ASP A 160 -5.80 24.68 3.19
C ASP A 160 -5.81 23.40 2.32
N TYR A 161 -5.83 22.25 2.99
CA TYR A 161 -5.94 20.98 2.28
C TYR A 161 -7.30 20.85 1.60
N PRO A 162 -7.34 20.25 0.38
CA PRO A 162 -8.60 19.96 -0.29
C PRO A 162 -9.41 18.91 0.49
N LYS A 163 -10.71 18.90 0.26
CA LYS A 163 -11.57 17.76 0.64
C LYS A 163 -11.34 16.64 -0.35
N ILE A 164 -10.86 15.51 0.13
CA ILE A 164 -10.66 14.29 -0.66
C ILE A 164 -11.66 13.27 -0.15
N ASP A 165 -12.54 12.82 -1.02
CA ASP A 165 -13.54 11.80 -0.75
C ASP A 165 -13.39 10.70 -1.79
N PRO A 166 -12.67 9.62 -1.48
CA PRO A 166 -12.48 8.51 -2.41
C PRO A 166 -13.76 7.72 -2.67
N ASN A 167 -14.76 7.82 -1.76
CA ASN A 167 -16.03 7.11 -1.84
C ASN A 167 -15.86 5.58 -2.01
N TYR A 168 -14.88 5.02 -1.31
CA TYR A 168 -14.52 3.60 -1.37
C TYR A 168 -15.73 2.70 -1.15
N LEU A 169 -15.75 1.56 -1.84
CA LEU A 169 -16.78 0.52 -1.73
C LEU A 169 -18.22 1.00 -1.99
N SER A 170 -18.41 2.16 -2.60
CA SER A 170 -19.72 2.64 -3.03
C SER A 170 -20.32 1.73 -4.13
N ASN A 171 -19.47 1.03 -4.87
CA ASN A 171 -19.86 -0.05 -5.76
C ASN A 171 -19.60 -1.40 -5.05
N LYS A 172 -20.67 -2.18 -4.85
CA LYS A 172 -20.59 -3.47 -4.18
C LYS A 172 -19.62 -4.46 -4.84
N LYS A 173 -19.45 -4.36 -6.17
CA LYS A 173 -18.54 -5.26 -6.90
C LYS A 173 -17.09 -5.10 -6.47
N ASP A 174 -16.68 -3.93 -6.02
CA ASP A 174 -15.34 -3.68 -5.51
C ASP A 174 -15.08 -4.48 -4.22
N LEU A 175 -16.06 -4.53 -3.32
CA LEU A 175 -16.01 -5.36 -2.12
C LEU A 175 -16.00 -6.85 -2.49
N ASP A 176 -16.87 -7.26 -3.41
CA ASP A 176 -16.97 -8.67 -3.82
C ASP A 176 -15.65 -9.14 -4.43
N ASP A 177 -15.00 -8.34 -5.27
CA ASP A 177 -13.71 -8.67 -5.89
C ASP A 177 -12.59 -8.78 -4.84
N LEU A 178 -12.53 -7.87 -3.86
CA LEU A 178 -11.55 -7.95 -2.76
C LEU A 178 -11.77 -9.21 -1.91
N VAL A 179 -13.01 -9.55 -1.58
CA VAL A 179 -13.35 -10.77 -0.81
C VAL A 179 -12.91 -12.02 -1.56
N GLU A 180 -13.16 -12.11 -2.85
CA GLU A 180 -12.68 -13.24 -3.66
C GLU A 180 -11.15 -13.26 -3.73
N GLY A 181 -10.49 -12.11 -3.84
CA GLY A 181 -9.03 -12.01 -3.78
C GLY A 181 -8.46 -12.56 -2.47
N VAL A 182 -9.06 -12.21 -1.33
CA VAL A 182 -8.69 -12.75 -0.02
C VAL A 182 -8.84 -14.28 0.02
N LYS A 183 -9.91 -14.83 -0.55
CA LYS A 183 -10.12 -16.30 -0.62
C LYS A 183 -9.06 -16.97 -1.47
N GLU A 184 -8.73 -16.42 -2.65
CA GLU A 184 -7.68 -16.98 -3.51
C GLU A 184 -6.31 -16.92 -2.85
N VAL A 185 -5.94 -15.83 -2.20
CA VAL A 185 -4.68 -15.73 -1.43
C VAL A 185 -4.65 -16.79 -0.33
N ARG A 186 -5.72 -16.95 0.45
CA ARG A 186 -5.78 -17.97 1.50
C ARG A 186 -5.64 -19.39 0.94
N LYS A 187 -6.22 -19.67 -0.21
CA LYS A 187 -6.10 -20.95 -0.90
C LYS A 187 -4.65 -21.21 -1.34
N ILE A 188 -3.99 -20.23 -1.97
CA ILE A 188 -2.58 -20.32 -2.36
C ILE A 188 -1.70 -20.56 -1.13
N MET A 189 -1.89 -19.79 -0.06
CA MET A 189 -1.07 -19.88 1.15
C MET A 189 -1.33 -21.14 1.98
N SER A 190 -2.45 -21.83 1.75
CA SER A 190 -2.75 -23.13 2.37
C SER A 190 -2.11 -24.33 1.65
N ASP A 191 -1.52 -24.14 0.47
CA ASP A 191 -0.82 -25.20 -0.25
C ASP A 191 0.31 -25.78 0.63
N PRO A 192 0.42 -27.13 0.75
CA PRO A 192 1.42 -27.76 1.61
C PRO A 192 2.88 -27.36 1.30
N ASN A 193 3.18 -26.99 0.05
CA ASN A 193 4.50 -26.53 -0.34
C ASN A 193 4.83 -25.13 0.20
N ILE A 194 3.83 -24.34 0.53
CA ILE A 194 3.96 -22.98 1.08
C ILE A 194 3.72 -23.00 2.60
N SER A 195 2.61 -23.57 3.04
CA SER A 195 2.15 -23.53 4.45
C SER A 195 3.14 -24.15 5.43
N LYS A 196 3.96 -25.12 5.00
CA LYS A 196 5.05 -25.69 5.82
C LYS A 196 6.10 -24.70 6.30
N TYR A 197 6.15 -23.49 5.71
CA TYR A 197 7.07 -22.41 6.10
C TYR A 197 6.38 -21.36 6.98
N LEU A 198 5.08 -21.49 7.23
CA LEU A 198 4.25 -20.48 7.87
C LEU A 198 3.68 -20.99 9.19
N ASN A 199 3.51 -20.09 10.16
CA ASN A 199 2.95 -20.38 11.50
C ASN A 199 1.47 -19.98 11.62
N GLY A 200 0.77 -19.78 10.49
CA GLY A 200 -0.60 -19.32 10.44
C GLY A 200 -0.75 -17.81 10.20
N ILE A 201 -1.99 -17.36 10.18
CA ILE A 201 -2.34 -15.95 9.93
C ILE A 201 -2.11 -15.17 11.23
N TRP A 202 -1.31 -14.11 11.18
CA TRP A 202 -1.05 -13.25 12.33
C TRP A 202 -1.99 -12.06 12.40
N TYR A 203 -2.36 -11.53 11.24
CA TYR A 203 -3.17 -10.33 11.15
C TYR A 203 -3.91 -10.25 9.81
N ASN A 204 -5.14 -9.72 9.86
CA ASN A 204 -5.89 -9.29 8.69
C ASN A 204 -6.27 -7.83 8.96
N SER A 205 -5.68 -6.90 8.22
CA SER A 205 -6.21 -5.54 8.17
C SER A 205 -7.25 -5.45 7.05
N VAL A 206 -8.39 -4.94 7.40
CA VAL A 206 -9.40 -4.46 6.44
C VAL A 206 -9.58 -3.00 6.79
N PHE A 207 -9.23 -2.11 5.89
CA PHE A 207 -9.51 -0.69 6.01
C PHE A 207 -10.96 -0.40 5.69
#